data_4cbb695525d8942ff5203a565ed2c116
#
_entry.id   4cbb695525d8942ff5203a565ed2c116
#
_cell.length_a   1.000
_cell.length_b   1.000
_cell.length_c   1.000
_cell.angle_alpha   90.00
_cell.angle_beta   90.00
_cell.angle_gamma   90.00
#
_symmetry.space_group_name_H-M   'P 1'
#
loop_
_entity.id
_entity.type
_entity.pdbx_description
1 polymer ?
#
loop_
_entity_poly.entity_id
_entity_poly.type
_entity_poly.pdbx_seq_one_letter_code
_entity_poly.pdbx_strand_id
1 'polypeptide(L)'
;MKKLLLAFFSVIAIGIFTSLHAQEVNNSSAISTDYKTAVGIRLSSNEPIISNAITLKHFIKDNTAVEGYFSFSDPLALGAMLEMYKPFSTPGLRWYYGGGAYLGFGKTYDPNKQRDVNTNYFGAQGVIGIDYKFASVPINLSLDWKPELNLVSDINFEPAAIGLSARFTFAK
;
A
#
# COMPACT_ATOMS: atom_id res chain seq x y z
N MET A 1 -10.57 -6.45 -18.55
CA MET A 1 -10.12 -6.00 -17.24
C MET A 1 -9.10 -4.86 -17.29
N LYS A 2 -8.02 -4.93 -18.11
CA LYS A 2 -7.02 -3.83 -18.26
C LYS A 2 -7.61 -2.47 -18.68
N LYS A 3 -8.62 -2.45 -19.56
CA LYS A 3 -9.27 -1.21 -20.03
C LYS A 3 -10.13 -0.53 -18.96
N LEU A 4 -10.72 -1.30 -18.04
CA LEU A 4 -11.52 -0.78 -16.93
C LEU A 4 -10.64 -0.10 -15.86
N LEU A 5 -9.46 -0.65 -15.63
CA LEU A 5 -8.47 -0.11 -14.69
C LEU A 5 -7.95 1.26 -15.17
N LEU A 6 -7.69 1.40 -16.49
CA LEU A 6 -7.25 2.67 -17.09
C LEU A 6 -8.32 3.76 -17.00
N ALA A 7 -9.60 3.39 -17.20
CA ALA A 7 -10.72 4.33 -17.06
C ALA A 7 -10.90 4.82 -15.63
N PHE A 8 -10.70 3.94 -14.64
CA PHE A 8 -10.76 4.30 -13.22
C PHE A 8 -9.62 5.25 -12.83
N PHE A 9 -8.40 5.03 -13.39
CA PHE A 9 -7.25 5.91 -13.17
C PHE A 9 -7.46 7.32 -13.75
N SER A 10 -8.08 7.43 -14.94
CA SER A 10 -8.33 8.73 -15.58
C SER A 10 -9.37 9.56 -14.82
N VAL A 11 -10.40 8.94 -14.24
CA VAL A 11 -11.44 9.64 -13.47
C VAL A 11 -10.87 10.17 -12.15
N ILE A 12 -10.00 9.41 -11.49
CA ILE A 12 -9.35 9.85 -10.24
C ILE A 12 -8.36 10.99 -10.51
N ALA A 13 -7.60 10.93 -11.60
CA ALA A 13 -6.66 11.98 -11.98
C ALA A 13 -7.36 13.32 -12.28
N ILE A 14 -8.50 13.29 -12.96
CA ILE A 14 -9.27 14.50 -13.29
C ILE A 14 -9.88 15.12 -12.03
N GLY A 15 -10.36 14.32 -11.06
CA GLY A 15 -10.90 14.82 -9.79
C GLY A 15 -9.87 15.54 -8.91
N ILE A 16 -8.60 15.16 -9.00
CA ILE A 16 -7.52 15.79 -8.22
C ILE A 16 -7.16 17.17 -8.77
N PHE A 17 -7.20 17.36 -10.10
CA PHE A 17 -6.83 18.63 -10.72
C PHE A 17 -7.87 19.74 -10.57
N THR A 18 -9.14 19.42 -10.41
CA THR A 18 -10.20 20.45 -10.25
C THR A 18 -10.28 21.02 -8.83
N SER A 19 -9.71 20.35 -7.83
CA SER A 19 -9.72 20.80 -6.43
C SER A 19 -8.54 21.74 -6.06
N LEU A 20 -7.59 21.96 -6.96
CA LEU A 20 -6.38 22.74 -6.70
C LEU A 20 -6.57 24.28 -6.76
N HIS A 21 -7.75 24.77 -7.09
CA HIS A 21 -8.00 26.22 -7.24
C HIS A 21 -8.84 26.88 -6.14
N ALA A 22 -9.13 26.20 -5.07
CA ALA A 22 -9.89 26.80 -3.97
C ALA A 22 -9.29 26.43 -2.61
N GLN A 23 -8.31 27.20 -2.18
CA GLN A 23 -8.15 27.74 -0.83
C GLN A 23 -6.71 28.18 -0.57
N GLU A 24 -6.45 29.48 -0.69
CA GLU A 24 -5.45 30.12 0.16
C GLU A 24 -5.99 30.08 1.59
N VAL A 25 -5.39 29.29 2.43
CA VAL A 25 -5.53 29.40 3.88
C VAL A 25 -4.14 29.36 4.51
N ASN A 26 -3.78 30.51 5.08
CA ASN A 26 -2.72 30.64 6.06
C ASN A 26 -2.76 29.51 7.08
N ASN A 27 -1.63 28.83 7.29
CA ASN A 27 -0.93 28.71 8.57
C ASN A 27 0.01 27.51 8.56
N SER A 28 1.23 27.78 8.90
CA SER A 28 2.23 26.85 9.44
C SER A 28 1.70 26.16 10.70
N SER A 29 0.91 25.11 10.50
CA SER A 29 0.56 24.17 11.55
C SER A 29 1.23 22.87 11.21
N ALA A 30 1.97 22.33 12.17
CA ALA A 30 2.51 20.97 12.12
C ALA A 30 1.42 20.06 11.57
N ILE A 31 1.70 19.39 10.45
CA ILE A 31 0.73 18.50 9.79
C ILE A 31 0.60 17.28 10.69
N SER A 32 -0.27 17.37 11.69
CA SER A 32 -0.71 16.20 12.42
C SER A 32 -1.52 15.33 11.47
N THR A 33 -1.31 14.04 11.52
CA THR A 33 -2.21 13.10 10.86
C THR A 33 -3.59 13.29 11.46
N ASP A 34 -4.58 13.68 10.65
CA ASP A 34 -5.97 13.83 11.11
C ASP A 34 -6.60 12.49 11.52
N TYR A 35 -5.88 11.39 11.37
CA TYR A 35 -6.34 10.06 11.75
C TYR A 35 -5.21 9.25 12.37
N LYS A 36 -5.57 8.31 13.23
CA LYS A 36 -4.63 7.38 13.88
C LYS A 36 -4.63 6.01 13.24
N THR A 37 -5.79 5.55 12.79
CA THR A 37 -5.97 4.22 12.21
C THR A 37 -6.71 4.32 10.88
N ALA A 38 -6.34 3.50 9.92
CA ALA A 38 -7.06 3.35 8.66
C ALA A 38 -7.12 1.88 8.25
N VAL A 39 -8.26 1.47 7.69
CA VAL A 39 -8.49 0.12 7.16
C VAL A 39 -8.96 0.24 5.72
N GLY A 40 -8.48 -0.61 4.86
CA GLY A 40 -8.88 -0.56 3.46
C GLY A 40 -8.36 -1.71 2.63
N ILE A 41 -8.32 -1.47 1.35
CA ILE A 41 -7.85 -2.44 0.35
C ILE A 41 -6.66 -1.88 -0.42
N ARG A 42 -5.79 -2.77 -0.84
CA ARG A 42 -4.69 -2.53 -1.74
C ARG A 42 -4.87 -3.37 -3.00
N LEU A 43 -4.70 -2.75 -4.14
CA LEU A 43 -4.61 -3.40 -5.45
C LEU A 43 -3.20 -3.23 -5.98
N SER A 44 -2.56 -4.30 -6.39
CA SER A 44 -1.20 -4.27 -6.93
C SER A 44 -1.19 -4.59 -8.42
N SER A 45 -0.28 -3.95 -9.16
CA SER A 45 0.11 -4.40 -10.49
C SER A 45 1.02 -5.61 -10.35
N ASN A 46 1.05 -6.48 -11.35
CA ASN A 46 1.76 -7.75 -11.34
C ASN A 46 1.22 -8.70 -10.24
N GLU A 47 1.93 -9.77 -9.98
CA GLU A 47 1.56 -10.79 -9.02
C GLU A 47 2.66 -10.95 -7.94
N PRO A 48 2.93 -9.91 -7.13
CA PRO A 48 3.82 -10.07 -5.99
C PRO A 48 3.19 -11.03 -4.97
N ILE A 49 3.99 -11.52 -4.02
CA ILE A 49 3.49 -12.38 -2.94
C ILE A 49 2.40 -11.65 -2.15
N ILE A 50 2.58 -10.35 -1.87
CA ILE A 50 1.51 -9.51 -1.33
C ILE A 50 0.85 -8.73 -2.47
N SER A 51 -0.08 -9.36 -3.16
CA SER A 51 -0.82 -8.77 -4.28
C SER A 51 -2.02 -7.94 -3.80
N ASN A 52 -3.24 -8.41 -4.05
CA ASN A 52 -4.44 -7.76 -3.56
C ASN A 52 -4.66 -8.09 -2.09
N ALA A 53 -4.77 -7.08 -1.25
CA ALA A 53 -4.76 -7.26 0.19
C ALA A 53 -5.75 -6.34 0.91
N ILE A 54 -6.22 -6.79 2.06
CA ILE A 54 -6.78 -5.91 3.08
C ILE A 54 -5.61 -5.29 3.84
N THR A 55 -5.68 -3.99 4.13
CA THR A 55 -4.64 -3.26 4.85
C THR A 55 -5.19 -2.65 6.13
N LEU A 56 -4.38 -2.68 7.17
CA LEU A 56 -4.59 -1.98 8.44
C LEU A 56 -3.36 -1.12 8.73
N LYS A 57 -3.53 0.20 8.70
CA LYS A 57 -2.49 1.17 8.99
C LYS A 57 -2.75 1.84 10.32
N HIS A 58 -1.73 1.92 11.18
CA HIS A 58 -1.81 2.59 12.47
C HIS A 58 -0.60 3.49 12.69
N PHE A 59 -0.83 4.76 12.97
CA PHE A 59 0.22 5.72 13.31
C PHE A 59 0.62 5.57 14.77
N ILE A 60 1.88 5.15 14.99
CA ILE A 60 2.49 5.05 16.33
C ILE A 60 3.14 6.37 16.76
N LYS A 61 3.46 7.24 15.81
CA LYS A 61 3.89 8.64 15.99
C LYS A 61 3.29 9.47 14.86
N ASP A 62 3.36 10.79 14.96
CA ASP A 62 2.78 11.71 13.96
C ASP A 62 3.33 11.47 12.54
N ASN A 63 4.55 10.97 12.42
CA ASN A 63 5.22 10.71 11.16
C ASN A 63 5.63 9.24 10.94
N THR A 64 5.18 8.32 11.79
CA THR A 64 5.56 6.90 11.69
C THR A 64 4.36 6.01 11.86
N ALA A 65 4.11 5.14 10.89
CA ALA A 65 3.03 4.18 10.91
C ALA A 65 3.54 2.73 10.82
N VAL A 66 2.77 1.82 11.38
CA VAL A 66 2.85 0.39 11.08
C VAL A 66 1.67 0.04 10.18
N GLU A 67 1.93 -0.62 9.08
CA GLU A 67 0.90 -1.13 8.18
C GLU A 67 0.99 -2.65 8.07
N GLY A 68 -0.11 -3.33 8.38
CA GLY A 68 -0.28 -4.77 8.19
C GLY A 68 -1.05 -5.05 6.91
N TYR A 69 -0.72 -6.15 6.25
CA TYR A 69 -1.35 -6.62 5.02
C TYR A 69 -1.81 -8.05 5.17
N PHE A 70 -3.00 -8.34 4.69
CA PHE A 70 -3.50 -9.69 4.50
C PHE A 70 -3.92 -9.85 3.04
N SER A 71 -3.13 -10.61 2.28
CA SER A 71 -3.42 -10.97 0.90
C SER A 71 -4.14 -12.31 0.88
N PHE A 72 -5.28 -12.33 0.21
CA PHE A 72 -6.11 -13.54 0.03
C PHE A 72 -6.02 -14.12 -1.38
N SER A 73 -5.01 -13.72 -2.14
CA SER A 73 -4.64 -14.33 -3.42
C SER A 73 -3.92 -15.66 -3.20
N ASP A 74 -3.58 -16.36 -4.25
CA ASP A 74 -2.64 -17.47 -4.20
C ASP A 74 -1.25 -16.97 -4.61
N PRO A 75 -0.24 -17.01 -3.71
CA PRO A 75 -0.28 -17.52 -2.34
C PRO A 75 -1.05 -16.59 -1.36
N LEU A 76 -1.66 -17.21 -0.33
CA LEU A 76 -2.16 -16.44 0.81
C LEU A 76 -0.95 -15.85 1.56
N ALA A 77 -1.00 -14.55 1.91
CA ALA A 77 0.14 -13.91 2.54
C ALA A 77 -0.24 -12.91 3.63
N LEU A 78 0.66 -12.80 4.59
CA LEU A 78 0.64 -11.81 5.68
C LEU A 78 1.93 -10.99 5.63
N GLY A 79 1.82 -9.68 5.80
CA GLY A 79 2.99 -8.81 5.87
C GLY A 79 2.79 -7.67 6.83
N ALA A 80 3.90 -7.11 7.28
CA ALA A 80 3.91 -5.89 8.08
C ALA A 80 5.07 -4.98 7.67
N MET A 81 4.83 -3.67 7.72
CA MET A 81 5.80 -2.65 7.35
C MET A 81 5.84 -1.54 8.38
N LEU A 82 7.01 -0.96 8.56
CA LEU A 82 7.20 0.31 9.24
C LEU A 82 7.39 1.39 8.18
N GLU A 83 6.58 2.44 8.25
CA GLU A 83 6.54 3.52 7.28
C GLU A 83 6.83 4.87 7.94
N MET A 84 7.66 5.67 7.29
CA MET A 84 8.01 7.03 7.72
C MET A 84 7.45 8.04 6.73
N TYR A 85 6.71 9.02 7.25
CA TYR A 85 5.97 10.01 6.50
C TYR A 85 6.65 11.37 6.54
N LYS A 86 6.63 12.07 5.40
CA LYS A 86 7.04 13.46 5.29
C LYS A 86 5.99 14.27 4.53
N PRO A 87 5.61 15.46 5.03
CA PRO A 87 4.61 16.28 4.38
C PRO A 87 5.15 16.93 3.10
N PHE A 88 4.25 17.15 2.15
CA PHE A 88 4.42 18.15 1.11
C PHE A 88 3.86 19.50 1.58
N SER A 89 4.07 20.55 0.78
CA SER A 89 3.47 21.85 1.04
C SER A 89 1.93 21.85 0.88
N THR A 90 1.38 20.85 0.20
CA THR A 90 -0.06 20.70 -0.02
C THR A 90 -0.70 20.00 1.19
N PRO A 91 -1.72 20.59 1.81
CA PRO A 91 -2.44 19.97 2.92
C PRO A 91 -3.00 18.59 2.55
N GLY A 92 -2.83 17.63 3.44
CA GLY A 92 -3.29 16.24 3.24
C GLY A 92 -2.40 15.38 2.36
N LEU A 93 -1.45 15.96 1.61
CA LEU A 93 -0.52 15.22 0.77
C LEU A 93 0.80 14.95 1.52
N ARG A 94 1.22 13.69 1.53
CA ARG A 94 2.48 13.26 2.15
C ARG A 94 3.18 12.26 1.23
N TRP A 95 4.47 12.16 1.30
CA TRP A 95 5.19 11.01 0.79
C TRP A 95 5.68 10.14 1.94
N TYR A 96 5.89 8.89 1.68
CA TYR A 96 6.36 7.95 2.68
C TYR A 96 7.33 6.94 2.08
N TYR A 97 8.14 6.37 2.93
CA TYR A 97 9.05 5.28 2.62
C TYR A 97 9.15 4.37 3.83
N GLY A 98 9.52 3.14 3.59
CA GLY A 98 9.60 2.17 4.67
C GLY A 98 10.11 0.82 4.22
N GLY A 99 10.02 -0.13 5.14
CA GLY A 99 10.38 -1.51 4.90
C GLY A 99 9.73 -2.45 5.89
N GLY A 100 9.70 -3.71 5.53
CA GLY A 100 9.08 -4.75 6.34
C GLY A 100 9.37 -6.15 5.85
N ALA A 101 8.57 -7.08 6.31
CA ALA A 101 8.67 -8.49 5.96
C ALA A 101 7.31 -9.11 5.71
N TYR A 102 7.31 -10.23 5.02
CA TYR A 102 6.09 -11.00 4.76
C TYR A 102 6.31 -12.50 4.88
N LEU A 103 5.21 -13.20 5.09
CA LEU A 103 5.07 -14.65 5.04
C LEU A 103 3.98 -15.01 4.02
N GLY A 104 4.25 -15.97 3.16
CA GLY A 104 3.29 -16.48 2.19
C GLY A 104 3.13 -18.00 2.29
N PHE A 105 1.93 -18.47 2.00
CA PHE A 105 1.55 -19.88 2.04
C PHE A 105 0.79 -20.21 0.75
N GLY A 106 1.39 -21.03 -0.08
CA GLY A 106 0.83 -21.38 -1.39
C GLY A 106 1.14 -22.82 -1.78
N LYS A 107 0.91 -23.11 -3.04
CA LYS A 107 1.23 -24.39 -3.65
C LYS A 107 2.03 -24.15 -4.93
N THR A 108 3.00 -25.02 -5.15
CA THR A 108 3.79 -25.03 -6.39
C THR A 108 3.76 -26.43 -6.98
N TYR A 109 3.59 -26.53 -8.30
CA TYR A 109 3.64 -27.80 -8.98
C TYR A 109 5.06 -28.35 -9.00
N ASP A 110 5.25 -29.55 -8.45
CA ASP A 110 6.52 -30.28 -8.45
C ASP A 110 6.52 -31.29 -9.61
N PRO A 111 7.29 -31.08 -10.70
CA PRO A 111 7.32 -31.98 -11.85
C PRO A 111 7.82 -33.37 -11.52
N ASN A 112 8.69 -33.52 -10.51
CA ASN A 112 9.23 -34.80 -10.11
C ASN A 112 8.21 -35.66 -9.36
N LYS A 113 7.32 -35.01 -8.62
CA LYS A 113 6.24 -35.68 -7.87
C LYS A 113 4.92 -35.70 -8.63
N GLN A 114 4.83 -34.99 -9.77
CA GLN A 114 3.61 -34.83 -10.59
C GLN A 114 2.39 -34.42 -9.75
N ARG A 115 2.61 -33.55 -8.77
CA ARG A 115 1.55 -33.02 -7.87
C ARG A 115 1.94 -31.66 -7.31
N ASP A 116 0.94 -30.94 -6.82
CA ASP A 116 1.15 -29.72 -6.05
C ASP A 116 1.77 -30.05 -4.68
N VAL A 117 2.77 -29.28 -4.30
CA VAL A 117 3.41 -29.31 -2.98
C VAL A 117 3.21 -27.99 -2.28
N ASN A 118 3.01 -28.03 -0.97
CA ASN A 118 2.91 -26.81 -0.18
C ASN A 118 4.25 -26.06 -0.22
N THR A 119 4.18 -24.78 -0.50
CA THR A 119 5.33 -23.91 -0.58
C THR A 119 5.13 -22.71 0.35
N ASN A 120 6.12 -22.44 1.18
CA ASN A 120 6.12 -21.31 2.09
C ASN A 120 7.09 -20.26 1.55
N TYR A 121 6.69 -19.01 1.62
CA TYR A 121 7.49 -17.86 1.23
C TYR A 121 7.79 -17.03 2.45
N PHE A 122 9.00 -16.52 2.53
CA PHE A 122 9.42 -15.51 3.50
C PHE A 122 10.29 -14.51 2.78
N GLY A 123 10.03 -13.24 2.99
CA GLY A 123 10.79 -12.21 2.32
C GLY A 123 10.76 -10.86 3.01
N ALA A 124 11.58 -9.98 2.47
CA ALA A 124 11.63 -8.58 2.83
C ALA A 124 10.92 -7.75 1.76
N GLN A 125 10.39 -6.61 2.14
CA GLN A 125 9.78 -5.65 1.22
C GLN A 125 10.19 -4.22 1.58
N GLY A 126 10.38 -3.40 0.54
CA GLY A 126 10.53 -1.97 0.67
C GLY A 126 9.27 -1.25 0.22
N VAL A 127 9.13 0.03 0.52
CA VAL A 127 8.08 0.88 -0.02
C VAL A 127 8.55 2.31 -0.17
N ILE A 128 8.11 2.95 -1.24
CA ILE A 128 8.10 4.39 -1.38
C ILE A 128 6.82 4.80 -2.09
N GLY A 129 6.14 5.84 -1.60
CA GLY A 129 4.86 6.23 -2.15
C GLY A 129 4.42 7.63 -1.77
N ILE A 130 3.26 7.98 -2.29
CA ILE A 130 2.52 9.19 -1.95
C ILE A 130 1.19 8.80 -1.32
N ASP A 131 0.77 9.60 -0.37
CA ASP A 131 -0.42 9.37 0.46
C ASP A 131 -1.22 10.65 0.54
N TYR A 132 -2.50 10.57 0.24
CA TYR A 132 -3.40 11.72 0.29
C TYR A 132 -4.60 11.44 1.20
N LYS A 133 -4.75 12.26 2.24
CA LYS A 133 -5.90 12.26 3.14
C LYS A 133 -6.85 13.39 2.76
N PHE A 134 -8.08 13.04 2.39
CA PHE A 134 -9.12 14.03 2.09
C PHE A 134 -9.58 14.73 3.36
N ALA A 135 -9.70 16.06 3.30
CA ALA A 135 -10.13 16.87 4.45
C ALA A 135 -11.62 16.67 4.78
N SER A 136 -12.47 16.53 3.76
CA SER A 136 -13.92 16.55 3.90
C SER A 136 -14.55 15.16 4.09
N VAL A 137 -13.80 14.08 3.82
CA VAL A 137 -14.30 12.70 3.92
C VAL A 137 -13.28 11.81 4.62
N PRO A 138 -13.72 10.77 5.33
CA PRO A 138 -12.81 9.86 6.05
C PRO A 138 -12.13 8.86 5.11
N ILE A 139 -11.55 9.36 4.02
CA ILE A 139 -10.88 8.55 3.00
C ILE A 139 -9.42 8.97 2.88
N ASN A 140 -8.57 7.97 2.73
CA ASN A 140 -7.17 8.08 2.41
C ASN A 140 -6.88 7.28 1.14
N LEU A 141 -6.14 7.85 0.21
CA LEU A 141 -5.64 7.17 -0.99
C LEU A 141 -4.12 7.17 -0.96
N SER A 142 -3.52 6.07 -1.39
CA SER A 142 -2.07 6.04 -1.60
C SER A 142 -1.70 5.30 -2.88
N LEU A 143 -0.64 5.79 -3.51
CA LEU A 143 0.02 5.16 -4.64
C LEU A 143 1.47 4.91 -4.25
N ASP A 144 1.94 3.69 -4.40
CA ASP A 144 3.29 3.31 -4.00
C ASP A 144 3.94 2.29 -4.94
N TRP A 145 5.25 2.27 -4.88
CA TRP A 145 6.11 1.23 -5.41
C TRP A 145 6.65 0.42 -4.24
N LYS A 146 6.44 -0.90 -4.29
CA LYS A 146 6.76 -1.82 -3.21
C LYS A 146 7.53 -3.03 -3.74
N PRO A 147 8.85 -2.92 -3.93
CA PRO A 147 9.68 -4.06 -4.32
C PRO A 147 9.70 -5.12 -3.23
N GLU A 148 9.68 -6.39 -3.65
CA GLU A 148 9.73 -7.57 -2.78
C GLU A 148 10.95 -8.42 -3.08
N LEU A 149 11.61 -8.91 -2.03
CA LEU A 149 12.72 -9.87 -2.11
C LEU A 149 12.30 -11.13 -1.36
N ASN A 150 12.00 -12.17 -2.10
CA ASN A 150 11.75 -13.49 -1.53
C ASN A 150 13.07 -14.16 -1.16
N LEU A 151 13.17 -14.70 0.05
CA LEU A 151 14.39 -15.27 0.62
C LEU A 151 14.32 -16.79 0.80
N VAL A 152 13.10 -17.36 0.73
CA VAL A 152 12.86 -18.79 0.99
C VAL A 152 12.04 -19.40 -0.14
N SER A 153 12.33 -20.63 -0.49
CA SER A 153 11.78 -21.47 -1.56
C SER A 153 12.31 -21.14 -2.95
N ASP A 154 12.36 -19.89 -3.33
CA ASP A 154 13.00 -19.40 -4.54
C ASP A 154 13.44 -17.95 -4.29
N ILE A 155 14.76 -17.71 -4.33
CA ILE A 155 15.28 -16.36 -4.14
C ILE A 155 14.95 -15.56 -5.39
N ASN A 156 13.95 -14.70 -5.27
CA ASN A 156 13.46 -13.88 -6.36
C ASN A 156 13.25 -12.43 -5.92
N PHE A 157 13.62 -11.51 -6.80
CA PHE A 157 13.37 -10.10 -6.62
C PHE A 157 12.27 -9.64 -7.57
N GLU A 158 11.15 -9.16 -7.02
CA GLU A 158 10.05 -8.58 -7.75
C GLU A 158 10.13 -7.04 -7.68
N PRO A 159 10.70 -6.38 -8.71
CA PRO A 159 10.90 -4.94 -8.68
C PRO A 159 9.65 -4.13 -9.05
N ALA A 160 8.64 -4.74 -9.66
CA ALA A 160 7.61 -4.00 -10.40
C ALA A 160 6.25 -3.92 -9.68
N ALA A 161 6.20 -4.09 -8.36
CA ALA A 161 4.97 -4.03 -7.59
C ALA A 161 4.52 -2.57 -7.33
N ILE A 162 3.75 -2.00 -8.26
CA ILE A 162 3.06 -0.73 -8.05
C ILE A 162 1.69 -1.01 -7.45
N GLY A 163 1.30 -0.29 -6.40
CA GLY A 163 0.04 -0.48 -5.72
C GLY A 163 -0.75 0.80 -5.54
N LEU A 164 -2.07 0.65 -5.61
CA LEU A 164 -3.04 1.66 -5.24
C LEU A 164 -3.80 1.16 -4.02
N SER A 165 -3.88 1.98 -2.98
CA SER A 165 -4.68 1.66 -1.80
C SER A 165 -5.74 2.72 -1.56
N ALA A 166 -6.91 2.26 -1.12
CA ALA A 166 -7.99 3.11 -0.63
C ALA A 166 -8.38 2.65 0.77
N ARG A 167 -8.35 3.59 1.74
CA ARG A 167 -8.57 3.28 3.15
C ARG A 167 -9.60 4.22 3.76
N PHE A 168 -10.45 3.68 4.62
CA PHE A 168 -11.29 4.44 5.52
C PHE A 168 -10.49 4.80 6.77
N THR A 169 -10.54 6.07 7.18
CA THR A 169 -9.77 6.59 8.31
C THR A 169 -10.65 6.79 9.53
N PHE A 170 -10.14 6.40 10.67
CA PHE A 170 -10.79 6.61 11.96
C PHE A 170 -10.11 7.81 12.65
N ALA A 171 -10.93 8.72 13.15
CA ALA A 171 -10.46 9.88 13.90
C ALA A 171 -9.64 9.46 15.14
N LYS A 172 -8.80 10.40 15.61
CA LYS A 172 -8.06 10.26 16.87
C LYS A 172 -8.99 10.21 18.07
#